data_5c273a3f9c4d578daf064318f31de7c3
#
_entry.id   5c273a3f9c4d578daf064318f31de7c3
#
_cell.length_a   1.000
_cell.length_b   1.000
_cell.length_c   1.000
_cell.angle_alpha   90.00
_cell.angle_beta   90.00
_cell.angle_gamma   90.00
#
_symmetry.space_group_name_H-M   'P 1'
#
loop_
_entity.id
_entity.type
_entity.pdbx_description
1 polymer ?
#
loop_
_entity_poly.entity_id
_entity_poly.type
_entity_poly.pdbx_seq_one_letter_code
_entity_poly.pdbx_strand_id
1 'polypeptide(L)'
;TTIFNAATKGSVDVAGYSSKLNVGVAKVPDERLTVLANMYKPRRVVPAEVTYTDLPPPPEGFGQTRGISGEYLNAIQSVDALLIVVRAFANSSVSHVDETIDPIRDAENMLMEMTFSDIGLLDRRLARIQEGLKKVKVQDRGDVQREQDLLLRIKEALNSGVALRDQQLASDEIRRISGFGFLSIKPLIAIMNIGEEQLEESEALEKQL
;
A
#
# COMPACT_ATOMS: atom_id res chain seq x y z
N THR A 1 6.65 10.51 -8.62
CA THR A 1 8.09 10.75 -8.91
C THR A 1 8.64 11.97 -8.15
N THR A 2 7.93 13.14 -8.07
CA THR A 2 8.44 14.32 -7.35
C THR A 2 8.74 14.02 -5.87
N ILE A 3 7.81 13.40 -5.17
CA ILE A 3 7.98 13.00 -3.76
C ILE A 3 9.09 11.95 -3.62
N PHE A 4 9.17 11.01 -4.56
CA PHE A 4 10.25 10.02 -4.61
C PHE A 4 11.63 10.70 -4.71
N ASN A 5 11.78 11.67 -5.63
CA ASN A 5 13.03 12.43 -5.77
C ASN A 5 13.37 13.22 -4.50
N ALA A 6 12.38 13.83 -3.87
CA ALA A 6 12.57 14.55 -2.61
C ALA A 6 13.04 13.62 -1.47
N ALA A 7 12.42 12.45 -1.34
CA ALA A 7 12.73 11.47 -0.29
C ALA A 7 14.11 10.82 -0.49
N THR A 8 14.46 10.47 -1.73
CA THR A 8 15.69 9.72 -2.05
C THR A 8 16.88 10.61 -2.42
N LYS A 9 16.67 11.93 -2.55
CA LYS A 9 17.61 12.88 -3.17
C LYS A 9 17.99 12.43 -4.60
N GLY A 10 17.05 11.77 -5.26
CA GLY A 10 17.20 11.29 -6.65
C GLY A 10 16.97 12.38 -7.67
N SER A 11 17.22 12.06 -8.92
CA SER A 11 17.04 12.94 -10.08
C SER A 11 16.29 12.24 -11.21
N VAL A 12 15.31 11.39 -10.88
CA VAL A 12 14.48 10.72 -11.89
C VAL A 12 13.64 11.76 -12.62
N ASP A 13 13.59 11.68 -13.94
CA ASP A 13 12.83 12.61 -14.77
C ASP A 13 11.32 12.51 -14.44
N VAL A 14 10.76 13.66 -14.07
CA VAL A 14 9.33 13.79 -13.71
C VAL A 14 8.45 13.87 -14.96
N ALA A 15 9.01 14.33 -16.09
CA ALA A 15 8.26 14.51 -17.34
C ALA A 15 8.20 13.24 -18.21
N GLY A 16 9.00 12.22 -17.91
CA GLY A 16 9.02 10.97 -18.65
C GLY A 16 7.95 10.01 -18.15
N TYR A 17 6.97 9.65 -18.98
CA TYR A 17 6.11 8.49 -18.77
C TYR A 17 6.93 7.19 -18.86
N SER A 18 7.73 6.92 -17.84
CA SER A 18 8.48 5.65 -17.77
C SER A 18 7.52 4.55 -17.29
N SER A 19 7.40 3.49 -18.07
CA SER A 19 6.72 2.25 -17.64
C SER A 19 7.56 1.43 -16.64
N LYS A 20 8.75 1.93 -16.26
CA LYS A 20 9.68 1.24 -15.37
C LYS A 20 9.51 1.69 -13.93
N LEU A 21 9.67 0.76 -13.00
CA LEU A 21 9.79 1.02 -11.58
C LEU A 21 11.08 1.80 -11.30
N ASN A 22 10.99 2.88 -10.54
CA ASN A 22 12.15 3.56 -10.02
C ASN A 22 12.38 3.12 -8.57
N VAL A 23 13.61 2.74 -8.25
CA VAL A 23 13.97 2.30 -6.90
C VAL A 23 15.07 3.21 -6.36
N GLY A 24 14.87 3.72 -5.16
CA GLY A 24 15.82 4.59 -4.48
C GLY A 24 15.89 4.31 -3.00
N VAL A 25 17.02 4.61 -2.38
CA VAL A 25 17.26 4.38 -0.96
C VAL A 25 17.46 5.71 -0.25
N ALA A 26 16.75 5.90 0.85
CA ALA A 26 16.94 7.04 1.73
C ALA A 26 17.42 6.58 3.11
N LYS A 27 18.37 7.32 3.68
CA LYS A 27 18.82 7.10 5.06
C LYS A 27 17.88 7.81 6.01
N VAL A 28 17.47 7.12 7.07
CA VAL A 28 16.65 7.69 8.12
C VAL A 28 17.55 8.50 9.07
N PRO A 29 17.39 9.82 9.16
CA PRO A 29 18.12 10.63 10.12
C PRO A 29 17.64 10.28 11.55
N ASP A 30 18.61 9.99 12.46
CA ASP A 30 18.30 9.69 13.84
C ASP A 30 19.41 10.29 14.73
N GLU A 31 19.06 11.33 15.47
CA GLU A 31 19.99 12.03 16.36
C GLU A 31 20.54 11.12 17.47
N ARG A 32 19.77 10.09 17.87
CA ARG A 32 20.22 9.10 18.87
C ARG A 32 21.46 8.35 18.41
N LEU A 33 21.59 8.08 17.11
CA LEU A 33 22.78 7.46 16.53
C LEU A 33 24.02 8.36 16.71
N THR A 34 23.86 9.67 16.57
CA THR A 34 24.95 10.62 16.77
C THR A 34 25.39 10.65 18.23
N VAL A 35 24.45 10.68 19.17
CA VAL A 35 24.73 10.62 20.60
C VAL A 35 25.46 9.33 20.97
N LEU A 36 24.96 8.18 20.52
CA LEU A 36 25.57 6.88 20.78
C LEU A 36 26.97 6.76 20.14
N ALA A 37 27.14 7.26 18.93
CA ALA A 37 28.45 7.29 18.26
C ALA A 37 29.48 8.11 19.02
N ASN A 38 29.08 9.26 19.58
CA ASN A 38 29.96 10.09 20.39
C ASN A 38 30.34 9.40 21.71
N MET A 39 29.43 8.63 22.31
CA MET A 39 29.69 7.91 23.55
C MET A 39 30.62 6.69 23.36
N TYR A 40 30.33 5.90 22.33
CA TYR A 40 30.99 4.60 22.13
C TYR A 40 32.12 4.61 21.10
N LYS A 41 32.26 5.66 20.34
CA LYS A 41 33.26 5.86 19.26
C LYS A 41 33.42 4.62 18.37
N PRO A 42 32.33 4.13 17.75
CA PRO A 42 32.37 2.91 16.94
C PRO A 42 33.18 3.14 15.67
N ARG A 43 33.68 2.08 15.07
CA ARG A 43 34.40 2.15 13.77
C ARG A 43 33.49 2.58 12.61
N ARG A 44 32.17 2.33 12.73
CA ARG A 44 31.18 2.65 11.71
C ARG A 44 29.84 2.94 12.34
N VAL A 45 29.16 3.98 11.86
CA VAL A 45 27.78 4.30 12.19
C VAL A 45 26.93 4.00 10.97
N VAL A 46 25.91 3.16 11.10
CA VAL A 46 25.03 2.75 10.02
C VAL A 46 23.62 3.17 10.36
N PRO A 47 23.04 4.18 9.71
CA PRO A 47 21.65 4.54 9.88
C PRO A 47 20.73 3.46 9.30
N ALA A 48 19.49 3.43 9.74
CA ALA A 48 18.44 2.68 9.05
C ALA A 48 18.23 3.23 7.64
N GLU A 49 17.86 2.37 6.72
CA GLU A 49 17.60 2.75 5.32
C GLU A 49 16.18 2.32 4.94
N VAL A 50 15.50 3.17 4.19
CA VAL A 50 14.19 2.90 3.59
C VAL A 50 14.37 2.86 2.08
N THR A 51 13.94 1.75 1.48
CA THR A 51 13.89 1.62 0.03
C THR A 51 12.54 2.10 -0.47
N TYR A 52 12.54 3.14 -1.29
CA TYR A 52 11.36 3.65 -1.97
C TYR A 52 11.26 3.04 -3.36
N THR A 53 10.04 2.66 -3.74
CA THR A 53 9.72 2.21 -5.09
C THR A 53 8.65 3.14 -5.66
N ASP A 54 8.99 3.90 -6.70
CA ASP A 54 8.06 4.76 -7.42
C ASP A 54 7.42 3.94 -8.55
N LEU A 55 6.11 3.79 -8.48
CA LEU A 55 5.33 3.02 -9.45
C LEU A 55 4.97 3.90 -10.65
N PRO A 56 4.93 3.33 -11.86
CA PRO A 56 4.37 4.03 -13.01
C PRO A 56 2.91 4.43 -12.76
N PRO A 57 2.33 5.32 -13.57
CA PRO A 57 0.90 5.62 -13.51
C PRO A 57 0.08 4.33 -13.54
N PRO A 58 -1.02 4.27 -12.79
CA PRO A 58 -1.88 3.10 -12.79
C PRO A 58 -2.41 2.80 -14.20
N PRO A 59 -2.63 1.52 -14.55
CA PRO A 59 -3.13 1.15 -15.87
C PRO A 59 -4.54 1.71 -16.11
N GLU A 60 -4.91 1.82 -17.40
CA GLU A 60 -6.26 2.24 -17.79
C GLU A 60 -7.34 1.37 -17.12
N GLY A 61 -8.40 2.01 -16.65
CA GLY A 61 -9.49 1.35 -15.92
C GLY A 61 -9.23 1.16 -14.43
N PHE A 62 -8.14 1.71 -13.91
CA PHE A 62 -7.91 1.80 -12.48
C PHE A 62 -8.96 2.72 -11.85
N GLY A 63 -9.52 2.33 -10.68
CA GLY A 63 -10.66 3.06 -10.09
C GLY A 63 -12.03 2.61 -10.61
N GLN A 64 -12.10 1.62 -11.50
CA GLN A 64 -13.35 1.04 -12.00
C GLN A 64 -13.76 -0.25 -11.28
N THR A 65 -13.35 -0.40 -10.03
CA THR A 65 -13.75 -1.52 -9.12
C THR A 65 -13.38 -2.92 -9.61
N ARG A 66 -12.29 -3.04 -10.39
CA ARG A 66 -11.78 -4.34 -10.89
C ARG A 66 -10.66 -4.93 -10.06
N GLY A 67 -10.18 -4.18 -9.07
CA GLY A 67 -9.00 -4.52 -8.28
C GLY A 67 -7.69 -4.33 -9.05
N ILE A 68 -6.60 -4.35 -8.31
CA ILE A 68 -5.24 -4.21 -8.85
C ILE A 68 -4.78 -5.56 -9.38
N SER A 69 -4.14 -5.61 -10.54
CA SER A 69 -3.70 -6.86 -11.17
C SER A 69 -2.34 -6.72 -11.86
N GLY A 70 -1.78 -7.87 -12.31
CA GLY A 70 -0.56 -7.94 -13.11
C GLY A 70 0.70 -7.52 -12.36
N GLU A 71 1.66 -6.93 -13.08
CA GLU A 71 2.96 -6.50 -12.54
C GLU A 71 2.81 -5.40 -11.49
N TYR A 72 1.80 -4.55 -11.64
CA TYR A 72 1.49 -3.49 -10.70
C TYR A 72 1.12 -4.06 -9.32
N LEU A 73 0.26 -5.09 -9.28
CA LEU A 73 -0.09 -5.81 -8.06
C LEU A 73 1.16 -6.44 -7.40
N ASN A 74 1.99 -7.11 -8.20
CA ASN A 74 3.20 -7.77 -7.69
C ASN A 74 4.14 -6.75 -7.03
N ALA A 75 4.31 -5.57 -7.64
CA ALA A 75 5.14 -4.52 -7.09
C ALA A 75 4.59 -4.01 -5.74
N ILE A 76 3.28 -3.74 -5.66
CA ILE A 76 2.65 -3.30 -4.41
C ILE A 76 2.70 -4.40 -3.34
N GLN A 77 2.55 -5.67 -3.71
CA GLN A 77 2.64 -6.79 -2.77
C GLN A 77 4.04 -6.98 -2.19
N SER A 78 5.09 -6.58 -2.91
CA SER A 78 6.49 -6.77 -2.49
C SER A 78 7.01 -5.78 -1.45
N VAL A 79 6.32 -4.66 -1.21
CA VAL A 79 6.74 -3.62 -0.27
C VAL A 79 6.11 -3.80 1.11
N ASP A 80 6.73 -3.22 2.15
CA ASP A 80 6.27 -3.35 3.54
C ASP A 80 5.19 -2.32 3.92
N ALA A 81 5.19 -1.15 3.27
CA ALA A 81 4.25 -0.05 3.51
C ALA A 81 3.91 0.68 2.21
N LEU A 82 2.80 1.38 2.19
CA LEU A 82 2.30 2.10 1.02
C LEU A 82 2.24 3.60 1.28
N LEU A 83 2.65 4.39 0.29
CA LEU A 83 2.43 5.82 0.22
C LEU A 83 1.46 6.10 -0.92
N ILE A 84 0.25 6.55 -0.60
CA ILE A 84 -0.72 7.03 -1.60
C ILE A 84 -0.50 8.53 -1.76
N VAL A 85 -0.20 8.95 -2.99
CA VAL A 85 -0.03 10.36 -3.32
C VAL A 85 -1.23 10.82 -4.14
N VAL A 86 -2.03 11.71 -3.55
CA VAL A 86 -3.19 12.32 -4.22
C VAL A 86 -2.90 13.76 -4.60
N ARG A 87 -3.45 14.19 -5.73
CA ARG A 87 -3.23 15.52 -6.27
C ARG A 87 -4.34 16.47 -5.84
N ALA A 88 -3.96 17.59 -5.23
CA ALA A 88 -4.88 18.63 -4.79
C ALA A 88 -4.67 19.99 -5.49
N PHE A 89 -3.85 20.07 -6.54
CA PHE A 89 -3.55 21.31 -7.27
C PHE A 89 -3.93 21.20 -8.73
N ALA A 90 -4.34 22.33 -9.34
CA ALA A 90 -4.64 22.43 -10.75
C ALA A 90 -3.36 22.53 -11.59
N ASN A 91 -3.25 21.73 -12.64
CA ASN A 91 -2.18 21.84 -13.63
C ASN A 91 -2.69 21.38 -15.00
N SER A 92 -2.83 22.31 -15.93
CA SER A 92 -3.33 22.04 -17.28
C SER A 92 -2.38 21.20 -18.14
N SER A 93 -1.10 21.11 -17.75
CA SER A 93 -0.10 20.33 -18.48
C SER A 93 -0.09 18.84 -18.11
N VAL A 94 -0.81 18.46 -17.05
CA VAL A 94 -0.91 17.08 -16.58
C VAL A 94 -2.36 16.66 -16.59
N SER A 95 -2.73 15.73 -17.47
CA SER A 95 -4.08 15.18 -17.48
C SER A 95 -4.42 14.50 -16.16
N HIS A 96 -5.65 14.66 -15.71
CA HIS A 96 -6.20 13.94 -14.57
C HIS A 96 -7.05 12.77 -15.09
N VAL A 97 -7.08 11.66 -14.37
CA VAL A 97 -7.88 10.49 -14.77
C VAL A 97 -9.37 10.83 -14.78
N ASP A 98 -9.79 11.62 -13.79
CA ASP A 98 -11.13 12.19 -13.72
C ASP A 98 -11.10 13.68 -14.12
N GLU A 99 -12.22 14.21 -14.64
CA GLU A 99 -12.33 15.60 -15.10
C GLU A 99 -12.13 16.63 -13.97
N THR A 100 -12.33 16.22 -12.71
CA THR A 100 -12.23 17.07 -11.52
C THR A 100 -11.16 16.60 -10.56
N ILE A 101 -10.45 17.54 -9.93
CA ILE A 101 -9.48 17.27 -8.88
C ILE A 101 -10.23 17.11 -7.57
N ASP A 102 -10.17 15.92 -6.98
CA ASP A 102 -10.77 15.59 -5.70
C ASP A 102 -9.85 14.59 -4.99
N PRO A 103 -8.95 15.09 -4.12
CA PRO A 103 -7.94 14.23 -3.47
C PRO A 103 -8.56 13.20 -2.51
N ILE A 104 -9.71 13.49 -1.91
CA ILE A 104 -10.39 12.57 -1.00
C ILE A 104 -10.96 11.40 -1.79
N ARG A 105 -11.74 11.70 -2.83
CA ARG A 105 -12.27 10.68 -3.75
C ARG A 105 -11.15 9.80 -4.32
N ASP A 106 -10.05 10.42 -4.73
CA ASP A 106 -8.93 9.69 -5.35
C ASP A 106 -8.24 8.74 -4.34
N ALA A 107 -8.12 9.16 -3.06
CA ALA A 107 -7.63 8.31 -1.98
C ALA A 107 -8.61 7.15 -1.71
N GLU A 108 -9.90 7.44 -1.60
CA GLU A 108 -10.95 6.43 -1.37
C GLU A 108 -11.00 5.40 -2.51
N ASN A 109 -10.90 5.85 -3.76
CA ASN A 109 -10.84 4.97 -4.92
C ASN A 109 -9.64 4.02 -4.84
N MET A 110 -8.46 4.51 -4.44
CA MET A 110 -7.28 3.66 -4.26
C MET A 110 -7.49 2.62 -3.17
N LEU A 111 -8.04 3.02 -2.02
CA LEU A 111 -8.35 2.10 -0.93
C LEU A 111 -9.37 1.03 -1.34
N MET A 112 -10.36 1.42 -2.11
CA MET A 112 -11.38 0.52 -2.65
C MET A 112 -10.77 -0.50 -3.62
N GLU A 113 -9.91 -0.09 -4.54
CA GLU A 113 -9.21 -1.00 -5.46
C GLU A 113 -8.32 -2.00 -4.72
N MET A 114 -7.64 -1.58 -3.66
CA MET A 114 -6.87 -2.49 -2.79
C MET A 114 -7.79 -3.52 -2.12
N THR A 115 -8.93 -3.08 -1.62
CA THR A 115 -9.94 -3.95 -0.98
C THR A 115 -10.50 -4.97 -1.98
N PHE A 116 -10.84 -4.57 -3.19
CA PHE A 116 -11.31 -5.48 -4.24
C PHE A 116 -10.24 -6.48 -4.67
N SER A 117 -8.98 -6.06 -4.73
CA SER A 117 -7.85 -6.98 -4.95
C SER A 117 -7.81 -8.09 -3.90
N ASP A 118 -7.94 -7.72 -2.62
CA ASP A 118 -7.91 -8.64 -1.50
C ASP A 118 -9.13 -9.58 -1.50
N ILE A 119 -10.33 -9.07 -1.78
CA ILE A 119 -11.54 -9.87 -1.93
C ILE A 119 -11.38 -10.89 -3.06
N GLY A 120 -10.86 -10.47 -4.21
CA GLY A 120 -10.60 -11.37 -5.34
C GLY A 120 -9.58 -12.47 -5.00
N LEU A 121 -8.61 -12.18 -4.16
CA LEU A 121 -7.65 -13.16 -3.66
C LEU A 121 -8.31 -14.15 -2.69
N LEU A 122 -9.15 -13.65 -1.77
CA LEU A 122 -9.94 -14.48 -0.85
C LEU A 122 -10.86 -15.42 -1.60
N ASP A 123 -11.57 -14.93 -2.63
CA ASP A 123 -12.49 -15.74 -3.42
C ASP A 123 -11.78 -16.91 -4.10
N ARG A 124 -10.62 -16.65 -4.70
CA ARG A 124 -9.80 -17.71 -5.33
C ARG A 124 -9.33 -18.75 -4.30
N ARG A 125 -8.96 -18.30 -3.09
CA ARG A 125 -8.51 -19.23 -2.03
C ARG A 125 -9.67 -20.05 -1.48
N LEU A 126 -10.79 -19.42 -1.19
CA LEU A 126 -12.01 -20.09 -0.69
C LEU A 126 -12.52 -21.15 -1.70
N ALA A 127 -12.52 -20.83 -2.99
CA ALA A 127 -12.88 -21.80 -4.03
C ALA A 127 -11.96 -23.03 -4.02
N ARG A 128 -10.63 -22.80 -3.90
CA ARG A 128 -9.66 -23.92 -3.79
C ARG A 128 -9.86 -24.75 -2.53
N ILE A 129 -10.20 -24.13 -1.41
CA ILE A 129 -10.51 -24.86 -0.16
C ILE A 129 -11.74 -25.73 -0.36
N GLN A 130 -12.81 -25.23 -0.96
CA GLN A 130 -14.04 -25.98 -1.23
C GLN A 130 -13.80 -27.19 -2.13
N GLU A 131 -13.02 -27.01 -3.21
CA GLU A 131 -12.64 -28.10 -4.11
C GLU A 131 -11.75 -29.13 -3.40
N GLY A 132 -10.83 -28.66 -2.55
CA GLY A 132 -9.88 -29.49 -1.82
C GLY A 132 -10.50 -30.30 -0.69
N LEU A 133 -11.53 -29.79 0.00
CA LEU A 133 -12.16 -30.43 1.16
C LEU A 133 -12.64 -31.86 0.89
N LYS A 134 -13.02 -32.16 -0.34
CA LYS A 134 -13.42 -33.52 -0.74
C LYS A 134 -12.27 -34.52 -0.73
N LYS A 135 -11.02 -34.05 -0.79
CA LYS A 135 -9.79 -34.86 -0.88
C LYS A 135 -8.93 -34.81 0.40
N VAL A 136 -9.28 -33.95 1.36
CA VAL A 136 -8.51 -33.75 2.60
C VAL A 136 -8.70 -34.95 3.53
N LYS A 137 -7.60 -35.44 4.09
CA LYS A 137 -7.62 -36.48 5.14
C LYS A 137 -8.38 -35.98 6.37
N VAL A 138 -9.05 -36.89 7.07
CA VAL A 138 -9.89 -36.56 8.23
C VAL A 138 -9.14 -35.78 9.30
N GLN A 139 -7.87 -36.09 9.53
CA GLN A 139 -7.01 -35.42 10.53
C GLN A 139 -6.70 -33.95 10.20
N ASP A 140 -6.69 -33.57 8.92
CA ASP A 140 -6.31 -32.23 8.46
C ASP A 140 -7.54 -31.32 8.25
N ARG A 141 -8.75 -31.87 8.32
CA ARG A 141 -10.02 -31.15 8.07
C ARG A 141 -10.21 -29.97 9.04
N GLY A 142 -9.81 -30.16 10.31
CA GLY A 142 -9.95 -29.11 11.32
C GLY A 142 -9.11 -27.85 11.03
N ASP A 143 -7.92 -28.02 10.48
CA ASP A 143 -7.07 -26.87 10.09
C ASP A 143 -7.61 -26.15 8.88
N VAL A 144 -8.08 -26.90 7.88
CA VAL A 144 -8.70 -26.33 6.67
C VAL A 144 -9.99 -25.59 7.01
N GLN A 145 -10.79 -26.13 7.94
CA GLN A 145 -12.03 -25.46 8.39
C GLN A 145 -11.71 -24.14 9.11
N ARG A 146 -10.72 -24.13 10.02
CA ARG A 146 -10.27 -22.90 10.70
C ARG A 146 -9.77 -21.85 9.72
N GLU A 147 -9.02 -22.26 8.69
CA GLU A 147 -8.61 -21.32 7.63
C GLU A 147 -9.84 -20.78 6.90
N GLN A 148 -10.77 -21.61 6.49
CA GLN A 148 -11.99 -21.19 5.79
C GLN A 148 -12.80 -20.18 6.60
N ASP A 149 -13.04 -20.47 7.89
CA ASP A 149 -13.81 -19.60 8.77
C ASP A 149 -13.14 -18.23 8.94
N LEU A 150 -11.80 -18.20 9.10
CA LEU A 150 -11.02 -16.98 9.15
C LEU A 150 -11.15 -16.15 7.86
N LEU A 151 -10.98 -16.79 6.70
CA LEU A 151 -11.06 -16.09 5.41
C LEU A 151 -12.47 -15.56 5.12
N LEU A 152 -13.51 -16.27 5.51
CA LEU A 152 -14.90 -15.82 5.38
C LEU A 152 -15.16 -14.58 6.26
N ARG A 153 -14.70 -14.61 7.51
CA ARG A 153 -14.82 -13.46 8.44
C ARG A 153 -14.09 -12.24 7.90
N ILE A 154 -12.85 -12.41 7.43
CA ILE A 154 -12.07 -11.33 6.81
C ILE A 154 -12.81 -10.75 5.61
N LYS A 155 -13.35 -11.60 4.73
CA LYS A 155 -14.09 -11.17 3.55
C LYS A 155 -15.35 -10.38 3.92
N GLU A 156 -16.09 -10.80 4.92
CA GLU A 156 -17.29 -10.10 5.40
C GLU A 156 -16.94 -8.69 5.90
N ALA A 157 -15.88 -8.57 6.70
CA ALA A 157 -15.40 -7.27 7.19
C ALA A 157 -14.93 -6.35 6.04
N LEU A 158 -14.19 -6.88 5.05
CA LEU A 158 -13.79 -6.11 3.87
C LEU A 158 -15.01 -5.64 3.05
N ASN A 159 -16.03 -6.48 2.87
CA ASN A 159 -17.27 -6.10 2.20
C ASN A 159 -18.06 -5.02 2.97
N SER A 160 -17.87 -4.94 4.28
CA SER A 160 -18.43 -3.90 5.14
C SER A 160 -17.55 -2.64 5.22
N GLY A 161 -16.50 -2.55 4.42
CA GLY A 161 -15.60 -1.39 4.35
C GLY A 161 -14.50 -1.35 5.43
N VAL A 162 -14.33 -2.43 6.22
CA VAL A 162 -13.29 -2.49 7.26
C VAL A 162 -12.01 -3.09 6.66
N ALA A 163 -10.99 -2.26 6.47
CA ALA A 163 -9.69 -2.70 5.95
C ALA A 163 -9.05 -3.75 6.87
N LEU A 164 -8.23 -4.64 6.29
CA LEU A 164 -7.67 -5.76 7.05
C LEU A 164 -6.75 -5.30 8.21
N ARG A 165 -6.07 -4.15 8.05
CA ARG A 165 -5.26 -3.52 9.10
C ARG A 165 -6.06 -3.07 10.33
N ASP A 166 -7.37 -2.79 10.13
CA ASP A 166 -8.27 -2.28 11.16
C ASP A 166 -9.09 -3.41 11.82
N GLN A 167 -8.97 -4.63 11.31
CA GLN A 167 -9.59 -5.82 11.89
C GLN A 167 -8.77 -6.33 13.07
N GLN A 168 -9.46 -6.68 14.16
CA GLN A 168 -8.82 -7.25 15.34
C GLN A 168 -8.50 -8.72 15.12
N LEU A 169 -7.37 -9.00 14.46
CA LEU A 169 -6.88 -10.35 14.22
C LEU A 169 -5.89 -10.77 15.31
N ALA A 170 -6.00 -12.03 15.74
CA ALA A 170 -5.04 -12.63 16.66
C ALA A 170 -3.69 -12.89 15.96
N SER A 171 -2.61 -12.98 16.74
CA SER A 171 -1.26 -13.15 16.18
C SER A 171 -1.08 -14.43 15.37
N ASP A 172 -1.79 -15.50 15.68
CA ASP A 172 -1.79 -16.75 14.92
C ASP A 172 -2.59 -16.62 13.62
N GLU A 173 -3.69 -15.85 13.61
CA GLU A 173 -4.46 -15.53 12.41
C GLU A 173 -3.64 -14.69 11.43
N ILE A 174 -2.93 -13.65 11.92
CA ILE A 174 -2.00 -12.85 11.11
C ILE A 174 -0.92 -13.74 10.48
N ARG A 175 -0.34 -14.67 11.25
CA ARG A 175 0.64 -15.62 10.71
C ARG A 175 0.07 -16.52 9.62
N ARG A 176 -1.18 -16.98 9.76
CA ARG A 176 -1.86 -17.81 8.75
C ARG A 176 -2.05 -17.09 7.42
N ILE A 177 -2.32 -15.79 7.45
CA ILE A 177 -2.57 -14.99 6.25
C ILE A 177 -1.33 -14.25 5.72
N SER A 178 -0.20 -14.28 6.40
CA SER A 178 1.02 -13.53 6.03
C SER A 178 1.54 -13.83 4.62
N GLY A 179 1.33 -15.06 4.13
CA GLY A 179 1.75 -15.46 2.79
C GLY A 179 0.79 -15.08 1.66
N PHE A 180 -0.35 -14.45 1.95
CA PHE A 180 -1.35 -14.12 0.92
C PHE A 180 -1.02 -12.85 0.14
N GLY A 181 -0.22 -11.94 0.72
CA GLY A 181 0.12 -10.67 0.09
C GLY A 181 -1.05 -9.68 0.03
N PHE A 182 -1.91 -9.68 1.05
CA PHE A 182 -3.01 -8.71 1.16
C PHE A 182 -2.49 -7.28 1.17
N LEU A 183 -3.17 -6.39 0.44
CA LEU A 183 -2.82 -4.98 0.34
C LEU A 183 -3.39 -4.17 1.50
N SER A 184 -4.62 -4.43 1.88
CA SER A 184 -5.32 -3.68 2.93
C SER A 184 -4.80 -3.95 4.35
N ILE A 185 -3.87 -4.91 4.53
CA ILE A 185 -3.17 -5.15 5.80
C ILE A 185 -1.95 -4.23 5.97
N LYS A 186 -1.41 -3.71 4.87
CA LYS A 186 -0.17 -2.92 4.90
C LYS A 186 -0.37 -1.58 5.60
N PRO A 187 0.64 -1.10 6.36
CA PRO A 187 0.68 0.28 6.80
C PRO A 187 0.54 1.23 5.60
N LEU A 188 -0.25 2.28 5.77
CA LEU A 188 -0.55 3.23 4.71
C LEU A 188 -0.38 4.65 5.22
N ILE A 189 0.24 5.49 4.39
CA ILE A 189 0.31 6.94 4.57
C ILE A 189 -0.29 7.57 3.33
N ALA A 190 -1.26 8.45 3.50
CA ALA A 190 -1.76 9.30 2.43
C ALA A 190 -0.99 10.63 2.43
N ILE A 191 -0.64 11.11 1.24
CA ILE A 191 0.07 12.37 1.02
C ILE A 191 -0.74 13.19 0.05
N MET A 192 -1.23 14.35 0.50
CA MET A 192 -1.86 15.32 -0.35
C MET A 192 -0.80 16.21 -1.00
N ASN A 193 -0.66 16.10 -2.32
CA ASN A 193 0.25 16.94 -3.09
C ASN A 193 -0.47 18.24 -3.47
N ILE A 194 -0.09 19.32 -2.82
CA ILE A 194 -0.69 20.66 -2.93
C ILE A 194 0.16 21.59 -3.80
N GLY A 195 -0.45 22.66 -4.32
CA GLY A 195 0.26 23.75 -4.99
C GLY A 195 0.87 24.75 -4.01
N GLU A 196 1.80 25.58 -4.48
CA GLU A 196 2.45 26.59 -3.64
C GLU A 196 1.44 27.59 -3.06
N GLU A 197 0.36 27.89 -3.81
CA GLU A 197 -0.73 28.78 -3.40
C GLU A 197 -1.56 28.22 -2.23
N GLN A 198 -1.48 26.93 -1.96
CA GLN A 198 -2.24 26.25 -0.91
C GLN A 198 -1.43 26.04 0.39
N LEU A 199 -0.19 26.52 0.44
CA LEU A 199 0.71 26.29 1.59
C LEU A 199 0.15 26.84 2.91
N GLU A 200 -0.53 27.98 2.85
CA GLU A 200 -1.14 28.62 4.04
C GLU A 200 -2.32 27.79 4.59
N GLU A 201 -2.96 26.97 3.74
CA GLU A 201 -4.10 26.11 4.09
C GLU A 201 -3.69 24.66 4.40
N SER A 202 -2.40 24.34 4.36
CA SER A 202 -1.88 22.97 4.44
C SER A 202 -2.37 22.19 5.66
N GLU A 203 -2.42 22.81 6.86
CA GLU A 203 -2.92 22.17 8.07
C GLU A 203 -4.43 21.84 8.00
N ALA A 204 -5.20 22.67 7.31
CA ALA A 204 -6.64 22.45 7.12
C ALA A 204 -6.90 21.32 6.11
N LEU A 205 -6.10 21.28 5.06
CA LEU A 205 -6.16 20.23 4.03
C LEU A 205 -5.72 18.88 4.58
N GLU A 206 -4.67 18.83 5.41
CA GLU A 206 -4.21 17.60 6.05
C GLU A 206 -5.30 16.94 6.92
N LYS A 207 -6.11 17.71 7.59
CA LYS A 207 -7.22 17.21 8.44
C LYS A 207 -8.38 16.63 7.64
N GLN A 208 -8.44 16.85 6.34
CA GLN A 208 -9.50 16.33 5.47
C GLN A 208 -9.15 14.95 4.91
N LEU A 209 -7.88 14.59 4.88
CA LEU A 209 -7.37 13.32 4.38
C LEU A 209 -7.29 12.28 5.51
#